data_5642c84bbe9cad35a31f051894d4187f
#
_entry.id   5642c84bbe9cad35a31f051894d4187f
#
_cell.length_a   1.000
_cell.length_b   1.000
_cell.length_c   1.000
_cell.angle_alpha   90.00
_cell.angle_beta   90.00
_cell.angle_gamma   90.00
#
_symmetry.space_group_name_H-M   'P 1'
#
loop_
_entity.id
_entity.type
_entity.pdbx_description
1 polymer ?
#
loop_
_entity_poly.entity_id
_entity_poly.type
_entity_poly.pdbx_seq_one_letter_code
_entity_poly.pdbx_strand_id
1 'polypeptide(L)'
;NDDGRDAFSKCVTLENVTSDPSMSVQLERPFAQLNIITQDIDDIEANSGTVKVVPDAISVAFTAPTVFNVKTQEASASAAFTSNVAPYYSTVGSQTEHYTLSMDYILASKNQQDIKEVTLTAKKNDSVLNTQTFSNIPLQRNYRTNIKGNLLTTTGVFTVETAPVWTSPENNQIVM
;
A
#
# COMPACT_ATOMS: atom_id res chain seq x y z
N ASN A 1 5.09 9.27 -1.53
CA ASN A 1 4.19 8.83 -2.60
C ASN A 1 4.25 9.83 -3.73
N ASP A 2 4.55 9.35 -4.92
CA ASP A 2 4.67 10.20 -6.10
C ASP A 2 3.97 9.48 -7.27
N ASP A 3 2.67 9.74 -7.40
CA ASP A 3 1.85 9.21 -8.51
C ASP A 3 2.33 9.73 -9.87
N GLY A 4 3.14 10.80 -9.89
CA GLY A 4 3.81 11.30 -11.09
C GLY A 4 4.89 10.36 -11.66
N ARG A 5 5.26 9.32 -10.92
CA ARG A 5 6.24 8.28 -11.33
C ARG A 5 5.59 6.94 -11.67
N ASP A 6 4.31 6.93 -11.97
CA ASP A 6 3.65 5.70 -12.39
C ASP A 6 4.30 5.13 -13.66
N ALA A 7 4.51 3.84 -13.66
CA ALA A 7 5.17 3.13 -14.76
C ALA A 7 4.31 1.97 -15.22
N PHE A 8 4.33 1.73 -16.51
CA PHE A 8 3.58 0.65 -17.14
C PHE A 8 4.51 -0.16 -18.04
N SER A 9 4.32 -1.46 -18.08
CA SER A 9 5.12 -2.34 -18.91
C SER A 9 4.28 -3.47 -19.51
N LYS A 10 4.73 -3.95 -20.68
CA LYS A 10 4.28 -5.19 -21.31
C LYS A 10 5.38 -5.69 -22.21
N CYS A 11 5.66 -6.97 -22.16
CA CYS A 11 6.51 -7.65 -23.13
C CYS A 11 5.62 -8.41 -24.12
N VAL A 12 5.85 -8.20 -25.40
CA VAL A 12 5.13 -8.88 -26.49
C VAL A 12 6.16 -9.46 -27.45
N THR A 13 5.99 -10.72 -27.82
CA THR A 13 6.80 -11.37 -28.84
C THR A 13 5.99 -11.42 -30.13
N LEU A 14 6.56 -10.89 -31.22
CA LEU A 14 6.01 -11.01 -32.55
C LEU A 14 6.75 -12.13 -33.28
N GLU A 15 6.01 -13.14 -33.71
CA GLU A 15 6.53 -14.25 -34.49
C GLU A 15 6.10 -14.09 -35.96
N ASN A 16 7.02 -14.38 -36.91
CA ASN A 16 6.73 -14.40 -38.35
C ASN A 16 6.07 -13.12 -38.89
N VAL A 17 6.68 -11.99 -38.60
CA VAL A 17 6.17 -10.69 -39.13
C VAL A 17 6.42 -10.63 -40.64
N THR A 18 5.39 -10.89 -41.43
CA THR A 18 5.42 -10.87 -42.89
C THR A 18 4.74 -9.63 -43.51
N SER A 19 4.08 -8.82 -42.69
CA SER A 19 3.39 -7.58 -43.10
C SER A 19 3.38 -6.62 -41.90
N ASP A 20 2.93 -5.39 -42.10
CA ASP A 20 2.80 -4.40 -41.03
C ASP A 20 1.76 -4.86 -39.99
N PRO A 21 2.18 -5.28 -38.79
CA PRO A 21 1.26 -5.77 -37.78
C PRO A 21 0.54 -4.58 -37.11
N SER A 22 -0.77 -4.64 -37.05
CA SER A 22 -1.56 -3.79 -36.16
C SER A 22 -1.85 -4.55 -34.88
N MET A 23 -1.45 -4.03 -33.74
CA MET A 23 -1.59 -4.68 -32.43
C MET A 23 -2.11 -3.73 -31.37
N SER A 24 -3.05 -4.22 -30.56
CA SER A 24 -3.44 -3.55 -29.33
C SER A 24 -2.70 -4.19 -28.15
N VAL A 25 -2.03 -3.37 -27.35
CA VAL A 25 -1.26 -3.82 -26.19
C VAL A 25 -1.82 -3.17 -24.92
N GLN A 26 -2.28 -3.99 -23.98
CA GLN A 26 -2.69 -3.52 -22.67
C GLN A 26 -1.46 -3.46 -21.76
N LEU A 27 -1.13 -2.26 -21.31
CA LEU A 27 -0.05 -2.04 -20.34
C LEU A 27 -0.53 -2.33 -18.93
N GLU A 28 0.36 -2.82 -18.08
CA GLU A 28 0.09 -3.14 -16.68
C GLU A 28 1.17 -2.50 -15.80
N ARG A 29 0.78 -2.09 -14.58
CA ARG A 29 1.75 -1.59 -13.59
C ARG A 29 2.64 -2.72 -13.09
N PRO A 30 3.95 -2.49 -12.92
CA PRO A 30 4.86 -3.47 -12.30
C PRO A 30 4.73 -3.50 -10.77
N PHE A 31 3.81 -2.74 -10.19
CA PHE A 31 3.65 -2.58 -8.75
C PHE A 31 2.36 -3.20 -8.24
N ALA A 32 2.39 -3.60 -6.97
CA ALA A 32 1.25 -3.62 -6.08
C ALA A 32 1.19 -2.31 -5.28
N GLN A 33 0.02 -1.94 -4.78
CA GLN A 33 -0.16 -0.88 -3.80
C GLN A 33 -0.51 -1.50 -2.45
N LEU A 34 0.26 -1.17 -1.42
CA LEU A 34 -0.02 -1.54 -0.04
C LEU A 34 -0.52 -0.32 0.71
N ASN A 35 -1.73 -0.40 1.24
CA ASN A 35 -2.33 0.63 2.09
C ASN A 35 -2.52 0.12 3.51
N ILE A 36 -2.19 0.94 4.49
CA ILE A 36 -2.47 0.70 5.90
C ILE A 36 -3.47 1.76 6.35
N ILE A 37 -4.66 1.30 6.76
CA ILE A 37 -5.82 2.15 7.02
C ILE A 37 -6.31 1.87 8.44
N THR A 38 -6.34 2.89 9.28
CA THR A 38 -6.90 2.75 10.64
C THR A 38 -8.36 3.19 10.69
N GLN A 39 -9.12 2.59 11.59
CA GLN A 39 -10.54 2.85 11.83
C GLN A 39 -10.79 3.42 13.24
N ASP A 40 -9.76 3.51 14.07
CA ASP A 40 -9.88 3.80 15.52
C ASP A 40 -9.33 5.16 15.95
N ILE A 41 -9.23 6.11 15.02
CA ILE A 41 -8.74 7.43 15.39
C ILE A 41 -9.72 8.17 16.31
N ASP A 42 -11.03 7.94 16.11
CA ASP A 42 -12.06 8.50 16.97
C ASP A 42 -12.03 7.87 18.37
N ASP A 43 -11.63 6.60 18.47
CA ASP A 43 -11.46 5.91 19.75
C ASP A 43 -10.27 6.44 20.55
N ILE A 44 -9.18 6.83 19.88
CA ILE A 44 -8.07 7.51 20.54
C ILE A 44 -8.53 8.85 21.11
N GLU A 45 -9.33 9.57 20.38
CA GLU A 45 -9.94 10.82 20.83
C GLU A 45 -10.88 10.61 22.02
N ALA A 46 -11.68 9.56 22.00
CA ALA A 46 -12.64 9.25 23.05
C ALA A 46 -12.00 8.70 24.35
N ASN A 47 -10.93 7.91 24.22
CA ASN A 47 -10.30 7.23 25.35
C ASN A 47 -9.21 8.04 26.07
N SER A 48 -8.68 9.09 25.43
CA SER A 48 -7.56 9.86 25.99
C SER A 48 -7.97 10.97 26.97
N GLY A 49 -9.25 11.07 27.31
CA GLY A 49 -9.76 12.10 28.22
C GLY A 49 -9.64 13.50 27.63
N THR A 50 -8.78 14.34 28.18
CA THR A 50 -8.65 15.76 27.75
C THR A 50 -7.58 16.01 26.70
N VAL A 51 -6.78 15.04 26.29
CA VAL A 51 -5.67 15.23 25.34
C VAL A 51 -5.73 14.15 24.24
N LYS A 52 -6.10 14.58 23.05
CA LYS A 52 -6.02 13.75 21.84
C LYS A 52 -4.57 13.47 21.48
N VAL A 53 -4.17 12.20 21.45
CA VAL A 53 -2.85 11.79 20.98
C VAL A 53 -2.98 11.17 19.60
N VAL A 54 -3.04 12.02 18.57
CA VAL A 54 -3.05 11.58 17.17
C VAL A 54 -1.60 11.46 16.70
N PRO A 55 -1.20 10.36 16.02
CA PRO A 55 0.13 10.23 15.46
C PRO A 55 0.47 11.39 14.53
N ASP A 56 1.70 11.86 14.59
CA ASP A 56 2.26 12.84 13.64
C ASP A 56 3.28 12.20 12.69
N ALA A 57 3.74 10.99 13.01
CA ALA A 57 4.64 10.22 12.16
C ALA A 57 4.28 8.73 12.18
N ILE A 58 4.36 8.12 10.99
CA ILE A 58 4.17 6.69 10.77
C ILE A 58 5.42 6.15 10.13
N SER A 59 5.91 5.03 10.66
CA SER A 59 6.98 4.24 10.06
C SER A 59 6.45 2.86 9.70
N VAL A 60 6.68 2.45 8.45
CA VAL A 60 6.31 1.11 7.96
C VAL A 60 7.55 0.41 7.47
N ALA A 61 7.90 -0.71 8.08
CA ALA A 61 9.06 -1.51 7.73
C ALA A 61 8.65 -2.86 7.15
N PHE A 62 9.26 -3.25 6.03
CA PHE A 62 9.03 -4.52 5.35
C PHE A 62 10.20 -4.90 4.46
N THR A 63 10.23 -6.15 4.00
CA THR A 63 11.18 -6.60 2.97
C THR A 63 10.42 -6.79 1.66
N ALA A 64 10.91 -6.18 0.58
CA ALA A 64 10.25 -6.20 -0.71
C ALA A 64 11.22 -6.36 -1.88
N PRO A 65 10.74 -6.79 -3.07
CA PRO A 65 11.55 -6.87 -4.28
C PRO A 65 12.13 -5.52 -4.70
N THR A 66 13.33 -5.55 -5.24
CA THR A 66 14.07 -4.36 -5.69
C THR A 66 14.27 -4.29 -7.20
N VAL A 67 14.04 -5.40 -7.89
CA VAL A 67 14.25 -5.53 -9.34
C VAL A 67 12.99 -6.06 -9.99
N PHE A 68 12.61 -5.46 -11.12
CA PHE A 68 11.54 -5.96 -11.96
C PHE A 68 12.08 -6.27 -13.37
N ASN A 69 11.94 -7.51 -13.80
CA ASN A 69 12.33 -7.94 -15.13
C ASN A 69 11.18 -7.72 -16.11
N VAL A 70 11.31 -6.73 -16.98
CA VAL A 70 10.28 -6.34 -17.96
C VAL A 70 9.98 -7.47 -18.96
N LYS A 71 10.96 -8.31 -19.30
CA LYS A 71 10.79 -9.42 -20.25
C LYS A 71 9.99 -10.56 -19.64
N THR A 72 10.33 -10.99 -18.44
CA THR A 72 9.64 -12.09 -17.74
C THR A 72 8.44 -11.60 -16.96
N GLN A 73 8.33 -10.29 -16.72
CA GLN A 73 7.28 -9.66 -15.91
C GLN A 73 7.30 -10.14 -14.44
N GLU A 74 8.49 -10.42 -13.92
CA GLU A 74 8.70 -10.94 -12.57
C GLU A 74 9.52 -9.98 -11.72
N ALA A 75 9.13 -9.85 -10.47
CA ALA A 75 9.88 -9.13 -9.43
C ALA A 75 10.86 -10.09 -8.74
N SER A 76 12.04 -9.61 -8.44
CA SER A 76 13.13 -10.41 -7.86
C SER A 76 14.05 -9.57 -7.00
N ALA A 77 15.04 -10.23 -6.40
CA ALA A 77 15.88 -9.70 -5.35
C ALA A 77 15.03 -9.09 -4.22
N SER A 78 15.58 -8.84 -3.06
CA SER A 78 14.83 -8.26 -1.97
C SER A 78 15.74 -7.44 -1.07
N ALA A 79 15.23 -6.35 -0.56
CA ALA A 79 15.87 -5.55 0.47
C ALA A 79 14.87 -5.14 1.54
N ALA A 80 15.38 -4.82 2.71
CA ALA A 80 14.60 -4.18 3.76
C ALA A 80 14.33 -2.72 3.41
N PHE A 81 13.09 -2.29 3.59
CA PHE A 81 12.65 -0.92 3.41
C PHE A 81 12.03 -0.39 4.69
N THR A 82 12.16 0.90 4.90
CA THR A 82 11.42 1.63 5.92
C THR A 82 10.88 2.90 5.27
N SER A 83 9.57 2.99 5.18
CA SER A 83 8.85 4.19 4.75
C SER A 83 8.50 5.00 5.99
N ASN A 84 8.83 6.30 5.98
CA ASN A 84 8.46 7.22 7.06
C ASN A 84 7.59 8.31 6.45
N VAL A 85 6.35 8.37 6.87
CA VAL A 85 5.34 9.27 6.31
C VAL A 85 4.58 10.01 7.41
N ALA A 86 4.08 11.19 7.09
CA ALA A 86 3.02 11.82 7.88
C ALA A 86 1.71 11.12 7.55
N PRO A 87 0.88 10.77 8.54
CA PRO A 87 -0.42 10.16 8.28
C PRO A 87 -1.31 11.14 7.51
N TYR A 88 -2.04 10.60 6.54
CA TYR A 88 -3.01 11.37 5.77
C TYR A 88 -4.42 11.13 6.31
N TYR A 89 -5.03 12.17 6.80
CA TYR A 89 -6.39 12.14 7.32
C TYR A 89 -7.35 12.65 6.25
N SER A 90 -8.25 11.77 5.80
CA SER A 90 -9.32 12.11 4.86
C SER A 90 -10.63 12.27 5.61
N THR A 91 -11.30 13.39 5.39
CA THR A 91 -12.67 13.61 5.87
C THR A 91 -13.64 13.47 4.70
N VAL A 92 -14.60 12.56 4.80
CA VAL A 92 -15.72 12.45 3.86
C VAL A 92 -16.96 13.01 4.56
N GLY A 93 -17.43 14.16 4.12
CA GLY A 93 -18.51 14.88 4.77
C GLY A 93 -18.12 15.46 6.12
N SER A 94 -18.97 15.32 7.13
CA SER A 94 -18.72 15.77 8.51
C SER A 94 -18.16 14.67 9.42
N GLN A 95 -17.92 13.45 8.88
CA GLN A 95 -17.40 12.32 9.62
C GLN A 95 -16.09 11.85 9.01
N THR A 96 -15.12 11.60 9.86
CA THR A 96 -13.83 11.06 9.51
C THR A 96 -13.91 9.54 9.56
N GLU A 97 -14.19 8.92 8.42
CA GLU A 97 -14.47 7.47 8.41
C GLU A 97 -13.23 6.60 8.24
N HIS A 98 -12.19 7.10 7.58
CA HIS A 98 -11.00 6.31 7.30
C HIS A 98 -9.73 7.17 7.29
N TYR A 99 -8.67 6.66 7.91
CA TYR A 99 -7.37 7.30 7.92
C TYR A 99 -6.34 6.39 7.27
N THR A 100 -5.78 6.83 6.16
CA THR A 100 -4.64 6.14 5.55
C THR A 100 -3.37 6.52 6.30
N LEU A 101 -2.81 5.57 7.03
CA LEU A 101 -1.57 5.73 7.76
C LEU A 101 -0.36 5.66 6.85
N SER A 102 -0.38 4.77 5.85
CA SER A 102 0.66 4.62 4.84
C SER A 102 0.10 4.11 3.53
N MET A 103 0.75 4.51 2.44
CA MET A 103 0.54 3.98 1.11
C MET A 103 1.90 3.78 0.46
N ASP A 104 2.20 2.55 0.07
CA ASP A 104 3.47 2.17 -0.52
C ASP A 104 3.27 1.43 -1.85
N TYR A 105 4.08 1.79 -2.86
CA TYR A 105 4.13 1.09 -4.14
C TYR A 105 5.31 0.11 -4.13
N ILE A 106 5.01 -1.16 -4.34
CA ILE A 106 5.97 -2.25 -4.18
C ILE A 106 6.03 -3.05 -5.48
N LEU A 107 7.23 -3.25 -6.01
CA LEU A 107 7.42 -4.13 -7.17
C LEU A 107 6.87 -5.52 -6.87
N ALA A 108 6.04 -6.04 -7.76
CA ALA A 108 5.37 -7.32 -7.57
C ALA A 108 5.29 -8.12 -8.88
N SER A 109 5.30 -9.44 -8.73
CA SER A 109 5.13 -10.40 -9.83
C SER A 109 3.66 -10.53 -10.23
N LYS A 110 3.41 -11.14 -11.39
CA LYS A 110 2.07 -11.45 -11.85
C LYS A 110 1.32 -12.42 -10.91
N ASN A 111 2.05 -13.39 -10.38
CA ASN A 111 1.52 -14.29 -9.38
C ASN A 111 1.63 -13.65 -7.99
N GLN A 112 0.63 -13.90 -7.15
CA GLN A 112 0.65 -13.42 -5.77
C GLN A 112 1.89 -13.93 -5.04
N GLN A 113 2.51 -13.04 -4.29
CA GLN A 113 3.61 -13.32 -3.37
C GLN A 113 3.30 -12.63 -2.03
N ASP A 114 3.68 -13.25 -0.93
CA ASP A 114 3.39 -12.69 0.38
C ASP A 114 4.63 -11.98 0.94
N ILE A 115 4.44 -10.75 1.44
CA ILE A 115 5.40 -10.16 2.37
C ILE A 115 5.26 -10.90 3.70
N LYS A 116 6.34 -11.48 4.18
CA LYS A 116 6.33 -12.28 5.42
C LYS A 116 5.90 -11.45 6.61
N GLU A 117 6.37 -10.21 6.66
CA GLU A 117 6.14 -9.31 7.79
C GLU A 117 6.12 -7.86 7.33
N VAL A 118 5.14 -7.12 7.81
CA VAL A 118 5.03 -5.66 7.70
C VAL A 118 4.87 -5.12 9.12
N THR A 119 5.78 -4.26 9.55
CA THR A 119 5.74 -3.63 10.88
C THR A 119 5.33 -2.17 10.74
N LEU A 120 4.23 -1.81 11.37
CA LEU A 120 3.73 -0.45 11.53
C LEU A 120 4.16 0.11 12.88
N THR A 121 4.75 1.30 12.91
CA THR A 121 5.04 2.03 14.14
C THR A 121 4.44 3.43 14.05
N ALA A 122 3.51 3.74 14.94
CA ALA A 122 2.91 5.06 15.07
C ALA A 122 3.64 5.86 16.16
N LYS A 123 3.95 7.13 15.88
CA LYS A 123 4.70 8.01 16.78
C LYS A 123 3.99 9.34 16.97
N LYS A 124 4.29 9.97 18.10
CA LYS A 124 3.95 11.35 18.42
C LYS A 124 5.13 12.04 19.09
N ASN A 125 5.62 13.13 18.51
CA ASN A 125 6.80 13.85 18.99
C ASN A 125 7.97 12.87 19.26
N ASP A 126 8.28 12.00 18.29
CA ASP A 126 9.30 10.93 18.35
C ASP A 126 9.03 9.81 19.37
N SER A 127 8.02 9.91 20.21
CA SER A 127 7.62 8.85 21.13
C SER A 127 6.73 7.83 20.42
N VAL A 128 7.03 6.53 20.61
CA VAL A 128 6.21 5.45 20.06
C VAL A 128 4.89 5.37 20.82
N LEU A 129 3.78 5.48 20.08
CA LEU A 129 2.43 5.28 20.59
C LEU A 129 2.02 3.82 20.51
N ASN A 130 2.22 3.20 19.36
CA ASN A 130 1.88 1.81 19.11
C ASN A 130 2.79 1.20 18.06
N THR A 131 2.97 -0.12 18.14
CA THR A 131 3.64 -0.91 17.10
C THR A 131 2.82 -2.16 16.85
N GLN A 132 2.56 -2.43 15.55
CA GLN A 132 1.85 -3.63 15.12
C GLN A 132 2.62 -4.36 14.03
N THR A 133 2.52 -5.68 14.02
CA THR A 133 3.13 -6.56 13.02
C THR A 133 2.05 -7.35 12.31
N PHE A 134 2.07 -7.29 10.99
CA PHE A 134 1.17 -8.02 10.10
C PHE A 134 1.97 -9.09 9.36
N SER A 135 1.48 -10.32 9.35
CA SER A 135 2.18 -11.44 8.73
C SER A 135 1.48 -11.90 7.45
N ASN A 136 2.27 -12.39 6.49
CA ASN A 136 1.79 -12.99 5.24
C ASN A 136 0.86 -12.06 4.45
N ILE A 137 1.32 -10.85 4.19
CA ILE A 137 0.55 -9.84 3.46
C ILE A 137 0.64 -10.09 1.96
N PRO A 138 -0.47 -10.43 1.29
CA PRO A 138 -0.48 -10.76 -0.11
C PRO A 138 -0.20 -9.53 -0.99
N LEU A 139 0.72 -9.69 -1.92
CA LEU A 139 1.00 -8.71 -2.97
C LEU A 139 0.88 -9.36 -4.34
N GLN A 140 0.28 -8.67 -5.26
CA GLN A 140 0.20 -9.06 -6.66
C GLN A 140 0.28 -7.82 -7.54
N ARG A 141 1.03 -7.91 -8.62
CA ARG A 141 1.15 -6.84 -9.59
C ARG A 141 -0.21 -6.36 -10.07
N ASN A 142 -0.38 -5.04 -10.16
CA ASN A 142 -1.62 -4.38 -10.57
C ASN A 142 -2.80 -4.59 -9.59
N TYR A 143 -2.51 -5.04 -8.37
CA TYR A 143 -3.50 -5.17 -7.30
C TYR A 143 -3.21 -4.20 -6.16
N ARG A 144 -4.24 -3.93 -5.39
CA ARG A 144 -4.17 -3.17 -4.17
C ARG A 144 -4.44 -4.09 -2.99
N THR A 145 -3.59 -4.02 -1.98
CA THR A 145 -3.75 -4.70 -0.70
C THR A 145 -4.02 -3.66 0.38
N ASN A 146 -5.13 -3.78 1.07
CA ASN A 146 -5.52 -2.92 2.17
C ASN A 146 -5.44 -3.69 3.48
N ILE A 147 -4.66 -3.21 4.44
CA ILE A 147 -4.68 -3.64 5.83
C ILE A 147 -5.57 -2.65 6.57
N LYS A 148 -6.71 -3.10 7.10
CA LYS A 148 -7.70 -2.25 7.78
C LYS A 148 -7.98 -2.78 9.19
N GLY A 149 -8.09 -1.89 10.16
CA GLY A 149 -8.47 -2.26 11.52
C GLY A 149 -8.24 -1.16 12.54
N ASN A 150 -8.39 -1.52 13.81
CA ASN A 150 -8.10 -0.65 14.93
C ASN A 150 -6.60 -0.71 15.24
N LEU A 151 -5.81 0.01 14.43
CA LEU A 151 -4.36 -0.17 14.39
C LEU A 151 -3.61 0.69 15.41
N LEU A 152 -4.28 1.65 16.03
CA LEU A 152 -3.67 2.60 16.95
C LEU A 152 -3.98 2.29 18.42
N THR A 153 -5.12 1.70 18.72
CA THR A 153 -5.57 1.44 20.11
C THR A 153 -5.53 -0.02 20.51
N THR A 154 -5.65 -0.95 19.57
CA THR A 154 -5.67 -2.39 19.86
C THR A 154 -4.61 -3.13 19.07
N THR A 155 -4.17 -4.27 19.57
CA THR A 155 -3.25 -5.16 18.87
C THR A 155 -4.00 -6.36 18.29
N GLY A 156 -3.73 -6.70 17.03
CA GLY A 156 -4.15 -7.97 16.44
C GLY A 156 -5.57 -8.03 15.87
N VAL A 157 -6.31 -6.92 15.82
CA VAL A 157 -7.62 -6.89 15.17
C VAL A 157 -7.54 -6.10 13.87
N PHE A 158 -7.35 -6.81 12.76
CA PHE A 158 -7.27 -6.23 11.43
C PHE A 158 -7.79 -7.20 10.37
N THR A 159 -8.16 -6.67 9.21
CA THR A 159 -8.50 -7.43 8.00
C THR A 159 -7.50 -7.12 6.89
N VAL A 160 -7.27 -8.09 6.01
CA VAL A 160 -6.46 -7.91 4.81
C VAL A 160 -7.34 -8.17 3.60
N GLU A 161 -7.51 -7.17 2.77
CA GLU A 161 -8.32 -7.22 1.55
C GLU A 161 -7.45 -6.97 0.33
N THR A 162 -7.59 -7.79 -0.70
CA THR A 162 -6.98 -7.58 -2.01
C THR A 162 -8.04 -7.26 -3.04
N ALA A 163 -7.83 -6.23 -3.84
CA ALA A 163 -8.72 -5.83 -4.91
C ALA A 163 -7.97 -5.77 -6.25
N PRO A 164 -8.46 -6.43 -7.30
CA PRO A 164 -7.92 -6.27 -8.63
C PRO A 164 -8.23 -4.87 -9.12
N VAL A 165 -7.23 -4.26 -9.71
CA VAL A 165 -7.31 -2.98 -10.43
C VAL A 165 -7.76 -1.78 -9.61
N TRP A 166 -7.14 -0.68 -9.88
CA TRP A 166 -7.28 0.68 -9.38
C TRP A 166 -8.65 1.34 -9.71
N THR A 167 -9.69 0.57 -9.95
CA THR A 167 -11.02 1.03 -10.40
C THR A 167 -12.02 1.28 -9.27
N SER A 168 -11.63 1.08 -8.01
CA SER A 168 -12.51 1.38 -6.87
C SER A 168 -12.62 2.91 -6.65
N PRO A 169 -13.79 3.43 -6.31
CA PRO A 169 -13.99 4.84 -5.95
C PRO A 169 -13.04 5.33 -4.83
N GLU A 170 -12.58 4.43 -3.98
CA GLU A 170 -11.59 4.74 -2.93
C GLU A 170 -10.22 5.14 -3.48
N ASN A 171 -9.93 4.88 -4.75
CA ASN A 171 -8.72 5.35 -5.42
C ASN A 171 -8.75 6.83 -5.80
N ASN A 172 -9.92 7.41 -5.95
CA ASN A 172 -10.06 8.81 -6.36
C ASN A 172 -9.87 9.81 -5.23
N GLN A 173 -9.57 9.34 -4.01
CA GLN A 173 -9.43 10.21 -2.85
C GLN A 173 -7.99 10.63 -2.55
N ILE A 174 -7.03 10.23 -3.37
CA ILE A 174 -5.67 10.75 -3.27
C ILE A 174 -5.44 11.70 -4.44
N VAL A 175 -6.15 12.78 -4.41
CA VAL A 175 -5.74 14.01 -5.10
C VAL A 175 -4.96 14.80 -4.06
N MET A 176 -3.66 14.93 -4.30
CA MET A 176 -2.81 15.84 -3.56
C MET A 176 -3.23 17.29 -3.82
#